data_514169a31ee6dbd7000e0df099dcee3e
#
_entry.id   514169a31ee6dbd7000e0df099dcee3e
#
_cell.length_a   1.000
_cell.length_b   1.000
_cell.length_c   1.000
_cell.angle_alpha   90.00
_cell.angle_beta   90.00
_cell.angle_gamma   90.00
#
_symmetry.space_group_name_H-M   'P 1'
#
loop_
_entity.id
_entity.type
_entity.pdbx_description
1 polymer ?
#
loop_
_entity_poly.entity_id
_entity_poly.type
_entity_poly.pdbx_seq_one_letter_code
_entity_poly.pdbx_strand_id
1 'polypeptide(L)'
;MKTSDEIVFMFDCDNTLLDNDQVQVELRAHLERQFGAANRDRYWEIFEALRAELGYADYLGALQRYRLGAMNNPCLLQMSAFLLDYPFADRLYPGALDVLKKFADWGRTLVLSDGDVVFQPRKIQRSGLWQAVEGRVLIYIHKEKMLDDVEQRYPARHYFMVDDKLRILAAMKNVLGERLTTVFPRQGHYALDPHNIATYPAADLTVEHIGDLINYDLPARLDAIRAGHTEHTEPRSS
;
A
#
# COMPACT_ATOMS: atom_id res chain seq x y z
N MET A 1 -22.34 -6.04 21.37
CA MET A 1 -21.40 -6.84 20.58
C MET A 1 -20.75 -5.88 19.60
N LYS A 2 -19.43 -5.73 19.61
CA LYS A 2 -18.74 -4.87 18.63
C LYS A 2 -18.90 -5.51 17.26
N THR A 3 -19.45 -4.79 16.30
CA THR A 3 -19.63 -5.17 14.89
C THR A 3 -18.29 -5.23 14.11
N SER A 4 -17.16 -5.40 14.83
CA SER A 4 -15.81 -5.30 14.28
C SER A 4 -15.41 -6.38 13.27
N ASP A 5 -16.19 -7.47 13.20
CA ASP A 5 -15.86 -8.62 12.34
C ASP A 5 -16.61 -8.61 10.99
N GLU A 6 -17.47 -7.62 10.78
CA GLU A 6 -18.26 -7.54 9.54
C GLU A 6 -17.53 -6.78 8.43
N ILE A 7 -16.60 -5.89 8.79
CA ILE A 7 -15.94 -4.99 7.84
C ILE A 7 -14.43 -5.02 8.06
N VAL A 8 -13.70 -5.11 6.95
CA VAL A 8 -12.25 -5.03 6.92
C VAL A 8 -11.80 -3.89 6.01
N PHE A 9 -10.96 -3.02 6.55
CA PHE A 9 -10.34 -1.90 5.84
C PHE A 9 -8.89 -2.24 5.53
N MET A 10 -8.57 -2.36 4.25
CA MET A 10 -7.25 -2.66 3.72
C MET A 10 -6.64 -1.38 3.15
N PHE A 11 -5.44 -1.05 3.58
CA PHE A 11 -4.72 0.12 3.10
C PHE A 11 -3.40 -0.32 2.46
N ASP A 12 -3.16 0.14 1.23
CA ASP A 12 -1.81 0.09 0.68
C ASP A 12 -0.87 1.00 1.47
N CYS A 13 0.45 0.73 1.36
CA CYS A 13 1.46 1.50 2.07
C CYS A 13 2.02 2.64 1.19
N ASP A 14 2.66 2.26 0.06
CA ASP A 14 3.49 3.15 -0.74
C ASP A 14 2.64 4.06 -1.62
N ASN A 15 2.85 5.38 -1.50
CA ASN A 15 2.06 6.43 -2.13
C ASN A 15 0.57 6.46 -1.75
N THR A 16 0.16 5.65 -0.78
CA THR A 16 -1.18 5.67 -0.18
C THR A 16 -1.14 6.22 1.25
N LEU A 17 -0.38 5.60 2.14
CA LEU A 17 -0.17 6.07 3.52
C LEU A 17 1.16 6.79 3.69
N LEU A 18 2.16 6.46 2.86
CA LEU A 18 3.54 6.94 2.94
C LEU A 18 4.00 7.42 1.55
N ASP A 19 4.60 8.61 1.49
CA ASP A 19 5.18 9.22 0.28
C ASP A 19 6.47 8.48 -0.13
N ASN A 20 6.31 7.39 -0.86
CA ASN A 20 7.42 6.59 -1.35
C ASN A 20 8.16 7.26 -2.51
N ASP A 21 7.52 8.17 -3.22
CA ASP A 21 8.18 8.96 -4.27
C ASP A 21 9.26 9.86 -3.66
N GLN A 22 8.96 10.51 -2.53
CA GLN A 22 9.93 11.32 -1.82
C GLN A 22 11.07 10.46 -1.23
N VAL A 23 10.76 9.25 -0.75
CA VAL A 23 11.81 8.28 -0.32
C VAL A 23 12.76 7.98 -1.47
N GLN A 24 12.25 7.76 -2.69
CA GLN A 24 13.08 7.51 -3.86
C GLN A 24 13.94 8.72 -4.25
N VAL A 25 13.38 9.93 -4.19
CA VAL A 25 14.15 11.19 -4.43
C VAL A 25 15.32 11.30 -3.47
N GLU A 26 15.09 11.08 -2.19
CA GLU A 26 16.12 11.17 -1.16
C GLU A 26 17.16 10.06 -1.26
N LEU A 27 16.74 8.86 -1.63
CA LEU A 27 17.64 7.74 -1.92
C LEU A 27 18.57 8.06 -3.08
N ARG A 28 18.04 8.62 -4.18
CA ARG A 28 18.87 9.06 -5.33
C ARG A 28 19.87 10.12 -4.91
N ALA A 29 19.44 11.12 -4.15
CA ALA A 29 20.30 12.17 -3.65
C ALA A 29 21.38 11.63 -2.69
N HIS A 30 21.04 10.66 -1.83
CA HIS A 30 22.00 9.99 -0.95
C HIS A 30 23.06 9.22 -1.76
N LEU A 31 22.63 8.41 -2.73
CA LEU A 31 23.52 7.67 -3.61
C LEU A 31 24.49 8.61 -4.34
N GLU A 32 23.98 9.70 -4.89
CA GLU A 32 24.81 10.67 -5.62
C GLU A 32 25.87 11.32 -4.71
N ARG A 33 25.49 11.74 -3.50
CA ARG A 33 26.43 12.34 -2.54
C ARG A 33 27.50 11.37 -2.06
N GLN A 34 27.15 10.10 -1.85
CA GLN A 34 28.05 9.12 -1.25
C GLN A 34 28.91 8.37 -2.28
N PHE A 35 28.39 8.18 -3.48
CA PHE A 35 29.00 7.30 -4.49
C PHE A 35 29.23 7.98 -5.84
N GLY A 36 28.71 9.19 -6.04
CA GLY A 36 28.74 9.92 -7.30
C GLY A 36 27.65 9.49 -8.29
N ALA A 37 27.42 10.34 -9.30
CA ALA A 37 26.31 10.19 -10.24
C ALA A 37 26.35 8.87 -11.02
N ALA A 38 27.51 8.43 -11.49
CA ALA A 38 27.64 7.20 -12.27
C ALA A 38 27.22 5.94 -11.46
N ASN A 39 27.57 5.89 -10.18
CA ASN A 39 27.18 4.77 -9.31
C ASN A 39 25.72 4.83 -8.91
N ARG A 40 25.15 6.02 -8.68
CA ARG A 40 23.72 6.24 -8.53
C ARG A 40 22.95 5.69 -9.73
N ASP A 41 23.33 6.07 -10.94
CA ASP A 41 22.65 5.67 -12.17
C ASP A 41 22.73 4.16 -12.38
N ARG A 42 23.90 3.56 -12.16
CA ARG A 42 24.08 2.11 -12.24
C ARG A 42 23.22 1.35 -11.23
N TYR A 43 23.14 1.82 -9.97
CA TYR A 43 22.26 1.19 -8.98
C TYR A 43 20.79 1.26 -9.44
N TRP A 44 20.40 2.41 -10.01
CA TRP A 44 19.01 2.62 -10.43
C TRP A 44 18.65 1.79 -11.65
N GLU A 45 19.53 1.63 -12.60
CA GLU A 45 19.36 0.70 -13.74
C GLU A 45 19.15 -0.74 -13.24
N ILE A 46 19.95 -1.19 -12.28
CA ILE A 46 19.81 -2.51 -11.67
C ILE A 46 18.47 -2.63 -10.94
N PHE A 47 18.06 -1.60 -10.21
CA PHE A 47 16.79 -1.58 -9.49
C PHE A 47 15.59 -1.69 -10.44
N GLU A 48 15.55 -0.93 -11.51
CA GLU A 48 14.45 -0.97 -12.48
C GLU A 48 14.43 -2.31 -13.25
N ALA A 49 15.58 -2.84 -13.62
CA ALA A 49 15.67 -4.16 -14.24
C ALA A 49 15.14 -5.26 -13.32
N LEU A 50 15.51 -5.20 -12.03
CA LEU A 50 15.06 -6.16 -11.02
C LEU A 50 13.55 -6.03 -10.77
N ARG A 51 13.04 -4.80 -10.71
CA ARG A 51 11.61 -4.52 -10.56
C ARG A 51 10.79 -5.07 -11.72
N ALA A 52 11.28 -4.94 -12.95
CA ALA A 52 10.64 -5.51 -14.13
C ALA A 52 10.64 -7.05 -14.11
N GLU A 53 11.70 -7.67 -13.59
CA GLU A 53 11.84 -9.13 -13.45
C GLU A 53 10.92 -9.70 -12.35
N LEU A 54 10.89 -9.05 -11.16
CA LEU A 54 10.21 -9.57 -9.97
C LEU A 54 8.74 -9.12 -9.87
N GLY A 55 8.38 -8.02 -10.52
CA GLY A 55 7.05 -7.42 -10.42
C GLY A 55 6.85 -6.52 -9.18
N TYR A 56 7.86 -6.34 -8.33
CA TYR A 56 7.84 -5.44 -7.17
C TYR A 56 9.18 -4.72 -6.97
N ALA A 57 9.20 -3.69 -6.13
CA ALA A 57 10.39 -2.91 -5.82
C ALA A 57 11.26 -3.63 -4.77
N ASP A 58 12.46 -4.08 -5.16
CA ASP A 58 13.44 -4.72 -4.28
C ASP A 58 14.72 -3.89 -4.19
N TYR A 59 14.73 -2.96 -3.25
CA TYR A 59 15.88 -2.06 -3.01
C TYR A 59 17.12 -2.80 -2.49
N LEU A 60 16.92 -3.78 -1.63
CA LEU A 60 18.02 -4.55 -1.05
C LEU A 60 18.56 -5.58 -2.04
N GLY A 61 17.71 -6.21 -2.84
CA GLY A 61 18.11 -7.08 -3.94
C GLY A 61 18.90 -6.34 -5.01
N ALA A 62 18.50 -5.10 -5.34
CA ALA A 62 19.26 -4.25 -6.23
C ALA A 62 20.67 -3.96 -5.67
N LEU A 63 20.79 -3.72 -4.36
CA LEU A 63 22.08 -3.54 -3.70
C LEU A 63 22.95 -4.81 -3.76
N GLN A 64 22.35 -5.98 -3.60
CA GLN A 64 23.06 -7.27 -3.73
C GLN A 64 23.55 -7.50 -5.17
N ARG A 65 22.74 -7.18 -6.18
CA ARG A 65 23.16 -7.25 -7.59
C ARG A 65 24.25 -6.23 -7.92
N TYR A 66 24.13 -5.01 -7.42
CA TYR A 66 25.15 -3.97 -7.57
C TYR A 66 26.51 -4.45 -7.01
N ARG A 67 26.50 -5.13 -5.86
CA ARG A 67 27.68 -5.66 -5.20
C ARG A 67 28.50 -6.58 -6.11
N LEU A 68 27.89 -7.37 -6.99
CA LEU A 68 28.60 -8.31 -7.87
C LEU A 68 29.66 -7.62 -8.74
N GLY A 69 29.49 -6.35 -9.05
CA GLY A 69 30.51 -5.55 -9.78
C GLY A 69 31.35 -4.63 -8.89
N ALA A 70 31.19 -4.67 -7.57
CA ALA A 70 31.83 -3.75 -6.62
C ALA A 70 32.08 -4.44 -5.26
N MET A 71 32.60 -5.66 -5.27
CA MET A 71 32.67 -6.59 -4.12
C MET A 71 33.33 -6.01 -2.86
N ASN A 72 34.29 -5.10 -3.02
CA ASN A 72 35.07 -4.52 -1.92
C ASN A 72 34.68 -3.08 -1.59
N ASN A 73 33.53 -2.60 -2.05
CA ASN A 73 33.10 -1.23 -1.76
C ASN A 73 32.50 -1.13 -0.35
N PRO A 74 33.18 -0.49 0.64
CA PRO A 74 32.69 -0.39 2.00
C PRO A 74 31.40 0.45 2.10
N CYS A 75 31.14 1.31 1.12
CA CYS A 75 29.95 2.14 1.09
C CYS A 75 28.66 1.34 0.94
N LEU A 76 28.70 0.08 0.50
CA LEU A 76 27.52 -0.81 0.44
C LEU A 76 26.86 -1.01 1.81
N LEU A 77 27.66 -1.05 2.88
CA LEU A 77 27.13 -1.14 4.25
C LEU A 77 26.40 0.14 4.67
N GLN A 78 26.94 1.30 4.28
CA GLN A 78 26.30 2.59 4.54
C GLN A 78 24.97 2.72 3.77
N MET A 79 24.94 2.22 2.54
CA MET A 79 23.72 2.19 1.73
C MET A 79 22.64 1.29 2.34
N SER A 80 23.04 0.11 2.80
CA SER A 80 22.13 -0.81 3.51
C SER A 80 21.59 -0.16 4.79
N ALA A 81 22.44 0.48 5.58
CA ALA A 81 22.03 1.19 6.79
C ALA A 81 21.06 2.35 6.47
N PHE A 82 21.37 3.15 5.42
CA PHE A 82 20.47 4.22 4.99
C PHE A 82 19.07 3.70 4.66
N LEU A 83 18.97 2.62 3.88
CA LEU A 83 17.69 2.02 3.52
C LEU A 83 16.93 1.51 4.75
N LEU A 84 17.60 0.74 5.62
CA LEU A 84 16.95 0.09 6.76
C LEU A 84 16.62 1.05 7.90
N ASP A 85 17.39 2.13 8.04
CA ASP A 85 17.26 3.10 9.13
C ASP A 85 16.66 4.44 8.70
N TYR A 86 16.19 4.51 7.46
CA TYR A 86 15.53 5.71 6.95
C TYR A 86 14.36 6.15 7.86
N PRO A 87 14.15 7.45 8.08
CA PRO A 87 13.10 7.98 8.97
C PRO A 87 11.72 7.96 8.28
N PHE A 88 11.18 6.78 8.04
CA PHE A 88 9.92 6.59 7.31
C PHE A 88 8.73 7.31 7.95
N ALA A 89 8.75 7.55 9.26
CA ALA A 89 7.69 8.30 9.93
C ALA A 89 7.54 9.73 9.39
N ASP A 90 8.64 10.35 8.95
CA ASP A 90 8.65 11.70 8.38
C ASP A 90 8.08 11.75 6.94
N ARG A 91 7.76 10.60 6.39
CA ARG A 91 7.21 10.44 5.02
C ARG A 91 5.76 9.97 5.01
N LEU A 92 5.12 9.84 6.16
CA LEU A 92 3.67 9.62 6.19
C LEU A 92 2.94 10.82 5.58
N TYR A 93 1.95 10.54 4.76
CA TYR A 93 1.07 11.59 4.30
C TYR A 93 0.27 12.18 5.47
N PRO A 94 -0.04 13.48 5.44
CA PRO A 94 -0.83 14.14 6.48
C PRO A 94 -2.15 13.40 6.74
N GLY A 95 -2.43 13.10 8.00
CA GLY A 95 -3.65 12.42 8.42
C GLY A 95 -3.65 10.89 8.25
N ALA A 96 -2.59 10.27 7.71
CA ALA A 96 -2.56 8.82 7.48
C ALA A 96 -2.83 7.99 8.74
N LEU A 97 -2.18 8.31 9.86
CA LEU A 97 -2.41 7.61 11.14
C LEU A 97 -3.80 7.90 11.72
N ASP A 98 -4.31 9.13 11.55
CA ASP A 98 -5.64 9.51 12.05
C ASP A 98 -6.74 8.78 11.28
N VAL A 99 -6.58 8.58 9.97
CA VAL A 99 -7.48 7.76 9.15
C VAL A 99 -7.50 6.33 9.67
N LEU A 100 -6.35 5.68 9.87
CA LEU A 100 -6.29 4.32 10.39
C LEU A 100 -6.99 4.20 11.75
N LYS A 101 -6.74 5.16 12.65
CA LYS A 101 -7.39 5.20 13.97
C LYS A 101 -8.90 5.36 13.84
N LYS A 102 -9.38 6.28 13.01
CA LYS A 102 -10.81 6.50 12.80
C LYS A 102 -11.49 5.25 12.23
N PHE A 103 -10.90 4.61 11.24
CA PHE A 103 -11.46 3.45 10.59
C PHE A 103 -11.47 2.22 11.52
N ALA A 104 -10.55 2.14 12.48
CA ALA A 104 -10.55 1.10 13.51
C ALA A 104 -11.76 1.12 14.44
N ASP A 105 -12.47 2.25 14.54
CA ASP A 105 -13.74 2.35 15.29
C ASP A 105 -14.89 1.60 14.57
N TRP A 106 -14.77 1.36 13.27
CA TRP A 106 -15.82 0.79 12.41
C TRP A 106 -15.56 -0.65 11.99
N GLY A 107 -14.30 -1.06 11.97
CA GLY A 107 -13.92 -2.41 11.58
C GLY A 107 -12.45 -2.70 11.80
N ARG A 108 -11.98 -3.85 11.32
CA ARG A 108 -10.56 -4.18 11.38
C ARG A 108 -9.79 -3.42 10.31
N THR A 109 -8.75 -2.70 10.71
CA THR A 109 -7.81 -2.06 9.78
C THR A 109 -6.58 -2.93 9.61
N LEU A 110 -6.07 -3.04 8.40
CA LEU A 110 -4.81 -3.71 8.09
C LEU A 110 -4.04 -3.00 6.98
N VAL A 111 -2.74 -3.19 6.93
CA VAL A 111 -1.90 -2.81 5.80
C VAL A 111 -1.77 -4.01 4.87
N LEU A 112 -2.11 -3.81 3.59
CA LEU A 112 -2.00 -4.79 2.52
C LEU A 112 -1.11 -4.24 1.42
N SER A 113 0.13 -4.71 1.33
CA SER A 113 1.15 -4.12 0.47
C SER A 113 1.87 -5.16 -0.39
N ASP A 114 2.38 -4.72 -1.53
CA ASP A 114 3.36 -5.48 -2.30
C ASP A 114 4.77 -5.10 -1.87
N GLY A 115 5.69 -6.07 -1.84
CA GLY A 115 7.08 -5.80 -1.50
C GLY A 115 7.87 -7.04 -1.08
N ASP A 116 9.14 -6.82 -0.78
CA ASP A 116 10.01 -7.86 -0.24
C ASP A 116 9.78 -8.09 1.26
N VAL A 117 10.28 -9.23 1.74
CA VAL A 117 10.05 -9.68 3.13
C VAL A 117 10.98 -9.03 4.17
N VAL A 118 11.88 -8.14 3.77
CA VAL A 118 12.85 -7.48 4.67
C VAL A 118 12.61 -5.98 4.74
N PHE A 119 12.62 -5.31 3.60
CA PHE A 119 12.54 -3.86 3.52
C PHE A 119 11.12 -3.34 3.77
N GLN A 120 10.11 -3.97 3.16
CA GLN A 120 8.73 -3.52 3.31
C GLN A 120 8.20 -3.63 4.75
N PRO A 121 8.39 -4.76 5.49
CA PRO A 121 8.04 -4.81 6.90
C PRO A 121 8.80 -3.78 7.75
N ARG A 122 10.08 -3.56 7.45
CA ARG A 122 10.90 -2.57 8.16
C ARG A 122 10.40 -1.15 7.95
N LYS A 123 10.04 -0.79 6.72
CA LYS A 123 9.39 0.48 6.37
C LYS A 123 8.12 0.69 7.18
N ILE A 124 7.22 -0.30 7.16
CA ILE A 124 5.93 -0.27 7.87
C ILE A 124 6.13 -0.16 9.40
N GLN A 125 7.11 -0.86 9.96
CA GLN A 125 7.44 -0.75 11.38
C GLN A 125 7.98 0.64 11.75
N ARG A 126 8.94 1.15 10.99
CA ARG A 126 9.60 2.43 11.30
C ARG A 126 8.74 3.65 11.00
N SER A 127 7.72 3.51 10.18
CA SER A 127 6.74 4.58 9.94
C SER A 127 5.69 4.70 11.05
N GLY A 128 5.56 3.71 11.94
CA GLY A 128 4.50 3.65 12.95
C GLY A 128 3.21 2.99 12.45
N LEU A 129 3.13 2.64 11.16
CA LEU A 129 1.95 1.99 10.59
C LEU A 129 1.69 0.61 11.20
N TRP A 130 2.75 -0.13 11.53
CA TRP A 130 2.65 -1.45 12.18
C TRP A 130 1.87 -1.37 13.49
N GLN A 131 2.21 -0.38 14.33
CA GLN A 131 1.52 -0.16 15.61
C GLN A 131 0.09 0.34 15.40
N ALA A 132 -0.12 1.22 14.42
CA ALA A 132 -1.45 1.77 14.12
C ALA A 132 -2.47 0.69 13.70
N VAL A 133 -2.01 -0.39 13.05
CA VAL A 133 -2.86 -1.53 12.68
C VAL A 133 -2.67 -2.74 13.60
N GLU A 134 -2.05 -2.59 14.78
CA GLU A 134 -1.85 -3.67 15.77
C GLU A 134 -1.16 -4.92 15.18
N GLY A 135 -0.21 -4.73 14.27
CA GLY A 135 0.52 -5.80 13.61
C GLY A 135 -0.25 -6.51 12.50
N ARG A 136 -1.45 -6.08 12.14
CA ARG A 136 -2.20 -6.64 11.01
C ARG A 136 -1.62 -6.14 9.69
N VAL A 137 -0.56 -6.79 9.25
CA VAL A 137 0.19 -6.45 8.04
C VAL A 137 0.32 -7.68 7.16
N LEU A 138 -0.07 -7.56 5.90
CA LEU A 138 0.10 -8.57 4.87
C LEU A 138 0.98 -7.99 3.75
N ILE A 139 2.01 -8.74 3.38
CA ILE A 139 2.94 -8.35 2.31
C ILE A 139 3.00 -9.50 1.31
N TYR A 140 2.73 -9.18 0.05
CA TYR A 140 2.72 -10.13 -1.06
C TYR A 140 3.60 -9.62 -2.21
N ILE A 141 3.74 -10.42 -3.26
CA ILE A 141 4.33 -10.00 -4.54
C ILE A 141 3.25 -9.37 -5.43
N HIS A 142 2.05 -9.96 -5.42
CA HIS A 142 0.87 -9.49 -6.16
C HIS A 142 -0.35 -9.62 -5.27
N LYS A 143 -0.61 -8.62 -4.43
CA LYS A 143 -1.68 -8.64 -3.43
C LYS A 143 -3.07 -8.86 -4.03
N GLU A 144 -3.31 -8.36 -5.25
CA GLU A 144 -4.57 -8.56 -5.96
C GLU A 144 -4.86 -10.01 -6.36
N LYS A 145 -3.85 -10.89 -6.28
CA LYS A 145 -3.98 -12.33 -6.55
C LYS A 145 -4.07 -13.17 -5.28
N MET A 146 -3.99 -12.54 -4.11
CA MET A 146 -3.92 -13.22 -2.82
C MET A 146 -5.19 -13.01 -1.97
N LEU A 147 -6.30 -12.70 -2.62
CA LEU A 147 -7.55 -12.38 -1.93
C LEU A 147 -8.11 -13.55 -1.13
N ASP A 148 -7.92 -14.77 -1.59
CA ASP A 148 -8.33 -15.98 -0.85
C ASP A 148 -7.60 -16.09 0.50
N ASP A 149 -6.29 -15.80 0.55
CA ASP A 149 -5.51 -15.77 1.79
C ASP A 149 -5.93 -14.60 2.68
N VAL A 150 -6.22 -13.43 2.09
CA VAL A 150 -6.76 -12.28 2.83
C VAL A 150 -8.10 -12.61 3.48
N GLU A 151 -9.04 -13.20 2.73
CA GLU A 151 -10.36 -13.59 3.23
C GLU A 151 -10.28 -14.69 4.29
N GLN A 152 -9.36 -15.63 4.15
CA GLN A 152 -9.12 -16.66 5.15
C GLN A 152 -8.60 -16.09 6.48
N ARG A 153 -7.67 -15.12 6.43
CA ARG A 153 -7.07 -14.49 7.62
C ARG A 153 -7.98 -13.46 8.27
N TYR A 154 -8.69 -12.73 7.45
CA TYR A 154 -9.56 -11.61 7.85
C TYR A 154 -10.93 -11.74 7.22
N PRO A 155 -11.71 -12.78 7.59
CA PRO A 155 -13.05 -12.95 7.04
C PRO A 155 -13.93 -11.76 7.38
N ALA A 156 -14.66 -11.25 6.36
CA ALA A 156 -15.59 -10.14 6.49
C ALA A 156 -16.74 -10.26 5.48
N ARG A 157 -17.84 -9.59 5.78
CA ARG A 157 -18.94 -9.44 4.84
C ARG A 157 -18.64 -8.40 3.77
N HIS A 158 -17.88 -7.37 4.15
CA HIS A 158 -17.52 -6.29 3.27
C HIS A 158 -16.07 -5.82 3.49
N TYR A 159 -15.41 -5.48 2.40
CA TYR A 159 -14.05 -5.00 2.38
C TYR A 159 -13.99 -3.58 1.82
N PHE A 160 -13.04 -2.79 2.32
CA PHE A 160 -12.60 -1.55 1.71
C PHE A 160 -11.15 -1.72 1.30
N MET A 161 -10.79 -1.29 0.09
CA MET A 161 -9.40 -1.20 -0.34
C MET A 161 -9.06 0.22 -0.72
N VAL A 162 -8.05 0.77 -0.07
CA VAL A 162 -7.49 2.10 -0.33
C VAL A 162 -6.14 1.91 -0.99
N ASP A 163 -5.97 2.38 -2.24
CA ASP A 163 -4.76 2.16 -3.04
C ASP A 163 -4.59 3.28 -4.07
N ASP A 164 -3.34 3.72 -4.32
CA ASP A 164 -2.98 4.72 -5.33
C ASP A 164 -3.00 4.17 -6.77
N LYS A 165 -3.21 2.85 -6.94
CA LYS A 165 -3.19 2.17 -8.23
C LYS A 165 -4.56 1.66 -8.64
N LEU A 166 -5.23 2.37 -9.56
CA LEU A 166 -6.51 1.95 -10.12
C LEU A 166 -6.47 0.53 -10.69
N ARG A 167 -5.32 0.09 -11.23
CA ARG A 167 -5.14 -1.30 -11.71
C ARG A 167 -5.41 -2.33 -10.61
N ILE A 168 -4.89 -2.10 -9.42
CA ILE A 168 -5.07 -2.99 -8.26
C ILE A 168 -6.51 -2.95 -7.79
N LEU A 169 -7.08 -1.75 -7.62
CA LEU A 169 -8.47 -1.56 -7.22
C LEU A 169 -9.43 -2.27 -8.17
N ALA A 170 -9.25 -2.09 -9.48
CA ALA A 170 -10.06 -2.75 -10.52
C ALA A 170 -9.92 -4.28 -10.49
N ALA A 171 -8.69 -4.80 -10.35
CA ALA A 171 -8.44 -6.24 -10.28
C ALA A 171 -9.11 -6.87 -9.04
N MET A 172 -9.01 -6.25 -7.87
CA MET A 172 -9.66 -6.72 -6.65
C MET A 172 -11.18 -6.61 -6.73
N LYS A 173 -11.70 -5.52 -7.33
CA LYS A 173 -13.15 -5.32 -7.55
C LYS A 173 -13.74 -6.40 -8.46
N ASN A 174 -13.01 -6.82 -9.48
CA ASN A 174 -13.44 -7.90 -10.38
C ASN A 174 -13.59 -9.25 -9.65
N VAL A 175 -12.83 -9.49 -8.58
CA VAL A 175 -12.91 -10.73 -7.78
C VAL A 175 -13.98 -10.63 -6.70
N LEU A 176 -13.99 -9.56 -5.91
CA LEU A 176 -14.86 -9.42 -4.74
C LEU A 176 -16.23 -8.79 -5.06
N GLY A 177 -16.38 -8.17 -6.23
CA GLY A 177 -17.64 -7.58 -6.69
C GLY A 177 -18.18 -6.54 -5.70
N GLU A 178 -19.46 -6.67 -5.39
CA GLU A 178 -20.16 -5.78 -4.45
C GLU A 178 -19.67 -5.88 -3.00
N ARG A 179 -18.90 -6.91 -2.67
CA ARG A 179 -18.27 -7.05 -1.36
C ARG A 179 -17.05 -6.16 -1.16
N LEU A 180 -16.62 -5.41 -2.17
CA LEU A 180 -15.50 -4.49 -2.09
C LEU A 180 -15.95 -3.06 -2.41
N THR A 181 -15.61 -2.12 -1.54
CA THR A 181 -15.59 -0.68 -1.85
C THR A 181 -14.15 -0.27 -2.11
N THR A 182 -13.90 0.29 -3.28
CA THR A 182 -12.58 0.79 -3.70
C THR A 182 -12.46 2.28 -3.43
N VAL A 183 -11.32 2.70 -2.87
CA VAL A 183 -11.02 4.08 -2.54
C VAL A 183 -9.67 4.46 -3.19
N PHE A 184 -9.67 5.51 -3.98
CA PHE A 184 -8.53 5.98 -4.74
C PHE A 184 -8.07 7.35 -4.24
N PRO A 185 -6.99 7.44 -3.42
CA PRO A 185 -6.35 8.70 -3.12
C PRO A 185 -5.49 9.14 -4.31
N ARG A 186 -5.66 10.39 -4.78
CA ARG A 186 -4.91 10.94 -5.91
C ARG A 186 -3.53 11.44 -5.47
N GLN A 187 -2.72 10.53 -4.94
CA GLN A 187 -1.39 10.78 -4.40
C GLN A 187 -0.35 9.90 -5.09
N GLY A 188 0.90 10.39 -5.18
CA GLY A 188 1.98 9.67 -5.83
C GLY A 188 1.86 9.61 -7.35
N HIS A 189 2.95 9.19 -7.99
CA HIS A 189 3.09 9.27 -9.43
C HIS A 189 2.09 8.38 -10.21
N TYR A 190 1.69 7.22 -9.66
CA TYR A 190 0.72 6.34 -10.33
C TYR A 190 -0.67 6.95 -10.39
N ALA A 191 -1.10 7.58 -9.29
CA ALA A 191 -2.41 8.19 -9.19
C ALA A 191 -2.53 9.50 -9.99
N LEU A 192 -1.40 10.15 -10.27
CA LEU A 192 -1.34 11.40 -11.02
C LEU A 192 -1.05 11.18 -12.52
N ASP A 193 -0.75 9.94 -12.95
CA ASP A 193 -0.49 9.63 -14.35
C ASP A 193 -1.81 9.55 -15.15
N PRO A 194 -2.02 10.46 -16.13
CA PRO A 194 -3.22 10.48 -16.95
C PRO A 194 -3.48 9.17 -17.71
N HIS A 195 -2.42 8.45 -18.09
CA HIS A 195 -2.54 7.18 -18.80
C HIS A 195 -3.16 6.12 -17.89
N ASN A 196 -2.71 6.02 -16.63
CA ASN A 196 -3.29 5.09 -15.65
C ASN A 196 -4.76 5.42 -15.38
N ILE A 197 -5.09 6.71 -15.22
CA ILE A 197 -6.47 7.17 -14.97
C ILE A 197 -7.38 6.83 -16.16
N ALA A 198 -6.89 6.97 -17.39
CA ALA A 198 -7.68 6.68 -18.59
C ALA A 198 -7.83 5.18 -18.89
N THR A 199 -6.91 4.34 -18.38
CA THR A 199 -6.83 2.91 -18.72
C THR A 199 -7.75 2.06 -17.86
N TYR A 200 -7.92 2.42 -16.57
CA TYR A 200 -8.64 1.59 -15.61
C TYR A 200 -9.97 2.21 -15.20
N PRO A 201 -10.97 1.40 -14.79
CA PRO A 201 -12.23 1.91 -14.26
C PRO A 201 -11.99 2.82 -13.04
N ALA A 202 -12.85 3.82 -12.88
CA ALA A 202 -12.85 4.67 -11.69
C ALA A 202 -13.15 3.84 -10.45
N ALA A 203 -12.56 4.23 -9.32
CA ALA A 203 -12.88 3.67 -8.02
C ALA A 203 -14.28 4.11 -7.56
N ASP A 204 -14.87 3.39 -6.59
CA ASP A 204 -16.16 3.75 -5.98
C ASP A 204 -16.09 5.10 -5.26
N LEU A 205 -14.92 5.45 -4.72
CA LEU A 205 -14.63 6.73 -4.08
C LEU A 205 -13.25 7.23 -4.50
N THR A 206 -13.16 8.50 -4.85
CA THR A 206 -11.88 9.20 -5.12
C THR A 206 -11.73 10.35 -4.13
N VAL A 207 -10.55 10.50 -3.54
CA VAL A 207 -10.17 11.62 -2.67
C VAL A 207 -8.87 12.23 -3.15
N GLU A 208 -8.63 13.51 -2.88
CA GLU A 208 -7.36 14.14 -3.28
C GLU A 208 -6.21 13.69 -2.38
N HIS A 209 -6.47 13.54 -1.07
CA HIS A 209 -5.48 13.10 -0.10
C HIS A 209 -6.08 12.04 0.83
N ILE A 210 -5.22 11.16 1.33
CA ILE A 210 -5.65 10.14 2.29
C ILE A 210 -6.33 10.76 3.53
N GLY A 211 -5.83 11.92 3.99
CA GLY A 211 -6.39 12.65 5.13
C GLY A 211 -7.83 13.12 4.94
N ASP A 212 -8.31 13.26 3.70
CA ASP A 212 -9.69 13.67 3.42
C ASP A 212 -10.70 12.64 3.94
N LEU A 213 -10.28 11.38 4.07
CA LEU A 213 -11.09 10.31 4.63
C LEU A 213 -11.44 10.52 6.13
N ILE A 214 -10.75 11.41 6.82
CA ILE A 214 -11.09 11.77 8.21
C ILE A 214 -12.48 12.41 8.26
N ASN A 215 -12.85 13.16 7.23
CA ASN A 215 -14.14 13.86 7.17
C ASN A 215 -15.20 13.10 6.35
N TYR A 216 -14.85 11.94 5.83
CA TYR A 216 -15.79 11.10 5.07
C TYR A 216 -16.87 10.53 5.98
N ASP A 217 -18.14 10.62 5.54
CA ASP A 217 -19.28 10.05 6.25
C ASP A 217 -19.34 8.52 6.04
N LEU A 218 -18.41 7.84 6.70
CA LEU A 218 -18.32 6.39 6.66
C LEU A 218 -19.57 5.72 7.24
N PRO A 219 -20.18 6.18 8.36
CA PRO A 219 -21.44 5.62 8.87
C PRO A 219 -22.54 5.53 7.83
N ALA A 220 -22.85 6.60 7.12
CA ALA A 220 -23.90 6.59 6.10
C ALA A 220 -23.58 5.57 4.98
N ARG A 221 -22.32 5.45 4.58
CA ARG A 221 -21.89 4.44 3.60
C ARG A 221 -22.05 3.01 4.11
N LEU A 222 -21.69 2.75 5.37
CA LEU A 222 -21.82 1.44 6.00
C LEU A 222 -23.27 1.03 6.15
N ASP A 223 -24.14 1.96 6.52
CA ASP A 223 -25.58 1.71 6.63
C ASP A 223 -26.20 1.37 5.27
N ALA A 224 -25.80 2.04 4.21
CA ALA A 224 -26.23 1.71 2.85
C ALA A 224 -25.77 0.31 2.40
N ILE A 225 -24.52 -0.08 2.72
CA ILE A 225 -23.98 -1.42 2.44
C ILE A 225 -24.77 -2.48 3.22
N ARG A 226 -25.06 -2.25 4.51
CA ARG A 226 -25.84 -3.18 5.36
C ARG A 226 -27.27 -3.35 4.84
N ALA A 227 -27.93 -2.27 4.44
CA ALA A 227 -29.27 -2.31 3.90
C ALA A 227 -29.34 -3.11 2.59
N GLY A 228 -28.40 -2.91 1.66
CA GLY A 228 -28.33 -3.66 0.40
C GLY A 228 -28.08 -5.16 0.58
N HIS A 229 -27.39 -5.58 1.64
CA HIS A 229 -27.16 -6.99 1.96
C HIS A 229 -28.37 -7.69 2.60
N THR A 230 -29.28 -6.96 3.24
CA THR A 230 -30.50 -7.54 3.82
C THR A 230 -31.55 -7.87 2.76
N GLU A 231 -31.60 -7.15 1.65
CA GLU A 231 -32.55 -7.41 0.56
C GLU A 231 -32.25 -8.71 -0.22
N HIS A 232 -31.00 -9.21 -0.18
CA HIS A 232 -30.63 -10.46 -0.88
C HIS A 232 -30.74 -11.73 -0.05
N THR A 233 -31.13 -11.65 1.21
CA THR A 233 -31.23 -12.81 2.13
C THR A 233 -32.64 -13.32 2.39
N GLU A 234 -33.68 -12.72 1.79
CA GLU A 234 -35.02 -13.33 1.87
C GLU A 234 -35.13 -14.49 0.86
N PRO A 235 -35.40 -15.72 1.35
CA PRO A 235 -35.68 -16.83 0.44
C PRO A 235 -37.00 -16.55 -0.26
N ARG A 236 -37.01 -16.58 -1.59
CA ARG A 236 -38.23 -16.64 -2.39
C ARG A 236 -39.00 -17.88 -1.93
N SER A 237 -40.00 -17.66 -1.11
CA SER A 237 -41.00 -18.68 -0.78
C SER A 237 -41.78 -19.03 -2.07
N SER A 238 -41.62 -20.25 -2.48
CA SER A 238 -42.38 -20.90 -3.56
C SER A 238 -43.76 -21.25 -3.07
#